data_e36f02e9cbd79370cbfa0187c6086392
#
_entry.id   e36f02e9cbd79370cbfa0187c6086392
#
_cell.length_a   1.000
_cell.length_b   1.000
_cell.length_c   1.000
_cell.angle_alpha   90.00
_cell.angle_beta   90.00
_cell.angle_gamma   90.00
#
_symmetry.space_group_name_H-M   'P 1'
#
loop_
_entity.id
_entity.type
_entity.pdbx_description
1 polymer ?
#
loop_
_entity_poly.entity_id
_entity_poly.type
_entity_poly.pdbx_seq_one_letter_code
_entity_poly.pdbx_strand_id
1 'polypeptide(L)'
;IKAIFEKNTPTGGGTGTGATTYSITVKSAKNGDVTASHKSAAKGTTVILTVDPDKGYVLDTLTVLDGKDKERKLTDKGDGKYSFIMPADKVTVEASFKEEFPDFPNPFSDLAPSDFCYDAVMWAVGRDITGGIGNYTFGPNLPCTRAQAVTFLWRAAGSPEPETRAMPFTDVPVGSYYYNAVLWAIENGITEGTSDTTFSPDATCSRAQIVTFLWRAGGSPVASGNSAFTDVASDAYYAAAVIWAEKNDITGGIGGGLFGSNNDCTRGQIVTFLYRSVK
;
A
#
# COMPACT_ATOMS: atom_id res chain seq x y z
N ILE A 1 23.43 -62.59 7.53
CA ILE A 1 23.36 -62.67 6.06
C ILE A 1 23.73 -61.30 5.52
N LYS A 2 24.96 -61.19 4.96
CA LYS A 2 25.43 -59.97 4.28
C LYS A 2 24.95 -60.04 2.83
N ALA A 3 24.17 -59.08 2.37
CA ALA A 3 23.88 -58.89 0.96
C ALA A 3 25.05 -58.17 0.29
N ILE A 4 25.66 -58.78 -0.71
CA ILE A 4 26.69 -58.20 -1.56
C ILE A 4 25.97 -57.60 -2.75
N PHE A 5 26.06 -56.27 -2.91
CA PHE A 5 25.58 -55.59 -4.11
C PHE A 5 26.71 -55.51 -5.12
N GLU A 6 26.57 -56.23 -6.23
CA GLU A 6 27.44 -56.09 -7.39
C GLU A 6 27.17 -54.74 -8.10
N LYS A 7 28.27 -54.05 -8.39
CA LYS A 7 28.30 -52.80 -9.12
C LYS A 7 28.17 -53.10 -10.61
N ASN A 8 26.95 -52.97 -11.16
CA ASN A 8 26.76 -53.01 -12.59
C ASN A 8 27.23 -51.69 -13.22
N THR A 9 28.29 -51.73 -13.97
CA THR A 9 28.75 -50.66 -14.87
C THR A 9 28.07 -50.85 -16.23
N PRO A 10 27.20 -49.94 -16.69
CA PRO A 10 26.81 -49.96 -18.09
C PRO A 10 27.85 -49.15 -18.90
N THR A 11 28.67 -49.84 -19.66
CA THR A 11 29.33 -49.29 -20.86
C THR A 11 28.27 -49.11 -21.93
N GLY A 12 27.94 -47.86 -22.28
CA GLY A 12 27.06 -47.53 -23.37
C GLY A 12 27.15 -46.04 -23.65
N GLY A 13 28.04 -45.61 -24.54
CA GLY A 13 28.13 -44.27 -25.06
C GLY A 13 26.84 -43.93 -25.83
N GLY A 14 26.00 -43.15 -25.24
CA GLY A 14 24.91 -42.42 -25.90
C GLY A 14 25.24 -40.96 -25.83
N THR A 15 25.59 -40.34 -26.96
CA THR A 15 25.61 -38.88 -27.13
C THR A 15 24.17 -38.36 -27.02
N GLY A 16 23.69 -38.27 -25.78
CA GLY A 16 22.45 -37.55 -25.49
C GLY A 16 22.68 -36.08 -25.76
N THR A 17 22.13 -35.56 -26.85
CA THR A 17 21.99 -34.13 -27.06
C THR A 17 21.10 -33.60 -25.91
N GLY A 18 21.75 -33.12 -24.84
CA GLY A 18 21.05 -32.52 -23.71
C GLY A 18 20.15 -31.40 -24.23
N ALA A 19 18.87 -31.52 -23.99
CA ALA A 19 17.92 -30.45 -24.41
C ALA A 19 18.37 -29.12 -23.82
N THR A 20 18.50 -28.11 -24.67
CA THR A 20 18.84 -26.75 -24.23
C THR A 20 17.81 -26.28 -23.21
N THR A 21 18.24 -25.94 -22.00
CA THR A 21 17.40 -25.40 -20.95
C THR A 21 17.62 -23.90 -20.80
N TYR A 22 16.59 -23.20 -20.38
CA TYR A 22 16.57 -21.75 -20.16
C TYR A 22 16.24 -21.45 -18.72
N SER A 23 16.87 -20.42 -18.15
CA SER A 23 16.70 -20.06 -16.73
C SER A 23 15.33 -19.46 -16.44
N ILE A 24 14.87 -19.71 -15.23
CA ILE A 24 13.67 -19.13 -14.65
C ILE A 24 14.11 -18.37 -13.41
N THR A 25 13.92 -17.05 -13.43
CA THR A 25 14.24 -16.15 -12.31
C THR A 25 12.93 -15.69 -11.70
N VAL A 26 12.72 -15.95 -10.41
CA VAL A 26 11.59 -15.39 -9.66
C VAL A 26 12.13 -14.22 -8.84
N LYS A 27 11.57 -13.03 -9.04
CA LYS A 27 11.91 -11.85 -8.24
C LYS A 27 11.27 -11.96 -6.86
N SER A 28 11.99 -11.50 -5.83
CA SER A 28 11.40 -11.37 -4.49
C SER A 28 10.28 -10.32 -4.51
N ALA A 29 9.21 -10.60 -3.80
CA ALA A 29 8.11 -9.67 -3.58
C ALA A 29 7.97 -9.34 -2.09
N LYS A 30 7.26 -8.28 -1.76
CA LYS A 30 6.82 -8.01 -0.39
C LYS A 30 5.47 -8.68 -0.16
N ASN A 31 5.21 -9.11 1.08
CA ASN A 31 3.91 -9.63 1.52
C ASN A 31 3.47 -10.95 0.87
N GLY A 32 4.44 -11.74 0.43
CA GLY A 32 4.20 -13.07 -0.10
C GLY A 32 5.34 -13.55 -0.99
N ASP A 33 5.35 -14.84 -1.26
CA ASP A 33 6.36 -15.53 -2.05
C ASP A 33 5.76 -16.19 -3.29
N VAL A 34 6.60 -16.34 -4.31
CA VAL A 34 6.32 -17.17 -5.48
C VAL A 34 7.46 -18.16 -5.67
N THR A 35 7.10 -19.42 -5.85
CA THR A 35 8.07 -20.48 -6.16
C THR A 35 7.77 -21.09 -7.52
N ALA A 36 8.84 -21.43 -8.26
CA ALA A 36 8.71 -22.12 -9.54
C ALA A 36 9.13 -23.60 -9.38
N SER A 37 8.39 -24.51 -10.04
CA SER A 37 8.68 -25.94 -10.04
C SER A 37 10.06 -26.29 -10.61
N HIS A 38 10.69 -25.38 -11.36
CA HIS A 38 11.99 -25.56 -12.02
C HIS A 38 12.81 -24.27 -11.91
N LYS A 39 14.13 -24.40 -11.72
CA LYS A 39 15.08 -23.28 -11.84
C LYS A 39 15.48 -23.01 -13.30
N SER A 40 15.34 -24.04 -14.15
CA SER A 40 15.53 -23.98 -15.60
C SER A 40 14.72 -25.08 -16.26
N ALA A 41 14.26 -24.85 -17.48
CA ALA A 41 13.46 -25.84 -18.22
C ALA A 41 13.71 -25.76 -19.74
N ALA A 42 13.49 -26.86 -20.45
CA ALA A 42 13.54 -26.87 -21.91
C ALA A 42 12.32 -26.17 -22.50
N LYS A 43 12.45 -25.66 -23.73
CA LYS A 43 11.32 -25.12 -24.50
C LYS A 43 10.16 -26.12 -24.52
N GLY A 44 8.93 -25.65 -24.26
CA GLY A 44 7.73 -26.46 -24.28
C GLY A 44 7.42 -27.15 -22.94
N THR A 45 8.31 -27.12 -21.96
CA THR A 45 8.04 -27.65 -20.62
C THR A 45 6.97 -26.80 -19.93
N THR A 46 6.00 -27.46 -19.30
CA THR A 46 5.04 -26.78 -18.41
C THR A 46 5.73 -26.50 -17.08
N VAL A 47 5.83 -25.22 -16.73
CA VAL A 47 6.35 -24.77 -15.44
C VAL A 47 5.17 -24.37 -14.56
N ILE A 48 5.18 -24.83 -13.31
CA ILE A 48 4.18 -24.50 -12.31
C ILE A 48 4.78 -23.43 -11.39
N LEU A 49 4.03 -22.36 -11.16
CA LEU A 49 4.28 -21.35 -10.15
C LEU A 49 3.33 -21.61 -8.98
N THR A 50 3.85 -21.62 -7.77
CA THR A 50 3.05 -21.65 -6.55
C THR A 50 3.19 -20.29 -5.88
N VAL A 51 2.06 -19.64 -5.63
CA VAL A 51 1.94 -18.33 -4.99
C VAL A 51 1.52 -18.56 -3.54
N ASP A 52 2.26 -17.98 -2.61
CA ASP A 52 2.03 -18.09 -1.17
C ASP A 52 1.99 -16.68 -0.57
N PRO A 53 0.80 -16.06 -0.49
CA PRO A 53 0.64 -14.75 0.14
C PRO A 53 0.87 -14.84 1.64
N ASP A 54 1.48 -13.80 2.23
CA ASP A 54 1.57 -13.65 3.69
C ASP A 54 0.16 -13.52 4.30
N LYS A 55 0.07 -13.80 5.62
CA LYS A 55 -1.21 -13.70 6.34
C LYS A 55 -1.81 -12.30 6.18
N GLY A 56 -3.02 -12.22 5.66
CA GLY A 56 -3.75 -10.98 5.42
C GLY A 56 -3.45 -10.33 4.08
N TYR A 57 -2.79 -11.06 3.17
CA TYR A 57 -2.52 -10.61 1.81
C TYR A 57 -3.07 -11.58 0.78
N VAL A 58 -3.35 -11.09 -0.42
CA VAL A 58 -3.72 -11.85 -1.61
C VAL A 58 -2.86 -11.44 -2.80
N LEU A 59 -2.74 -12.32 -3.78
CA LEU A 59 -2.07 -11.98 -5.04
C LEU A 59 -2.78 -10.81 -5.73
N ASP A 60 -2.03 -9.78 -6.09
CA ASP A 60 -2.51 -8.64 -6.87
C ASP A 60 -2.16 -8.81 -8.35
N THR A 61 -0.87 -8.99 -8.65
CA THR A 61 -0.40 -9.27 -10.02
C THR A 61 0.56 -10.43 -10.06
N LEU A 62 0.53 -11.19 -11.15
CA LEU A 62 1.52 -12.22 -11.47
C LEU A 62 1.81 -12.16 -12.95
N THR A 63 3.07 -11.89 -13.30
CA THR A 63 3.52 -11.80 -14.69
C THR A 63 4.75 -12.68 -14.93
N VAL A 64 4.87 -13.19 -16.14
CA VAL A 64 6.03 -13.93 -16.61
C VAL A 64 6.50 -13.27 -17.91
N LEU A 65 7.70 -12.69 -17.89
CA LEU A 65 8.31 -12.01 -19.02
C LEU A 65 9.42 -12.86 -19.62
N ASP A 66 9.49 -12.98 -20.95
CA ASP A 66 10.64 -13.59 -21.62
C ASP A 66 11.82 -12.61 -21.75
N GLY A 67 12.94 -13.06 -22.26
CA GLY A 67 14.16 -12.23 -22.39
C GLY A 67 14.04 -11.02 -23.31
N LYS A 68 12.86 -10.80 -23.90
CA LYS A 68 12.50 -9.62 -24.74
C LYS A 68 11.36 -8.82 -24.12
N ASP A 69 11.12 -9.00 -22.82
CA ASP A 69 10.05 -8.36 -22.05
C ASP A 69 8.63 -8.65 -22.59
N LYS A 70 8.48 -9.74 -23.35
CA LYS A 70 7.17 -10.17 -23.81
C LYS A 70 6.50 -11.04 -22.76
N GLU A 71 5.29 -10.65 -22.37
CA GLU A 71 4.48 -11.39 -21.41
C GLU A 71 4.07 -12.76 -21.94
N ARG A 72 4.17 -13.77 -21.08
CA ARG A 72 3.80 -15.16 -21.35
C ARG A 72 2.43 -15.44 -20.72
N LYS A 73 1.59 -16.13 -21.48
CA LYS A 73 0.25 -16.49 -21.01
C LYS A 73 0.33 -17.41 -19.81
N LEU A 74 -0.29 -17.01 -18.71
CA LEU A 74 -0.52 -17.82 -17.52
C LEU A 74 -1.86 -18.54 -17.61
N THR A 75 -1.89 -19.75 -17.04
CA THR A 75 -3.12 -20.52 -16.85
C THR A 75 -3.28 -20.76 -15.36
N ASP A 76 -4.37 -20.26 -14.78
CA ASP A 76 -4.75 -20.51 -13.40
C ASP A 76 -5.15 -21.99 -13.24
N LYS A 77 -4.63 -22.63 -12.19
CA LYS A 77 -4.88 -24.05 -11.82
C LYS A 77 -5.67 -24.17 -10.52
N GLY A 78 -6.03 -23.06 -9.90
CA GLY A 78 -6.61 -23.04 -8.56
C GLY A 78 -5.57 -23.22 -7.45
N ASP A 79 -5.99 -23.02 -6.21
CA ASP A 79 -5.18 -23.19 -5.00
C ASP A 79 -3.83 -22.47 -5.06
N GLY A 80 -3.81 -21.22 -5.56
CA GLY A 80 -2.58 -20.41 -5.67
C GLY A 80 -1.57 -20.93 -6.70
N LYS A 81 -1.98 -21.86 -7.60
CA LYS A 81 -1.10 -22.42 -8.62
C LYS A 81 -1.41 -21.87 -10.00
N TYR A 82 -0.35 -21.49 -10.70
CA TYR A 82 -0.40 -21.02 -12.08
C TYR A 82 0.58 -21.83 -12.93
N SER A 83 0.34 -21.89 -14.22
CA SER A 83 1.28 -22.56 -15.12
C SER A 83 1.51 -21.75 -16.39
N PHE A 84 2.72 -21.88 -16.94
CA PHE A 84 3.06 -21.36 -18.27
C PHE A 84 3.91 -22.38 -19.04
N ILE A 85 3.98 -22.18 -20.36
CA ILE A 85 4.83 -22.99 -21.23
C ILE A 85 6.16 -22.29 -21.43
N MET A 86 7.26 -22.96 -21.10
CA MET A 86 8.61 -22.42 -21.22
C MET A 86 8.93 -22.05 -22.67
N PRO A 87 9.29 -20.79 -22.95
CA PRO A 87 9.77 -20.37 -24.28
C PRO A 87 11.21 -20.89 -24.55
N ALA A 88 11.71 -20.64 -25.78
CA ALA A 88 13.13 -20.82 -26.10
C ALA A 88 13.95 -19.61 -25.66
N ASP A 89 13.75 -19.12 -24.44
CA ASP A 89 14.41 -17.97 -23.86
C ASP A 89 14.33 -18.03 -22.33
N LYS A 90 15.18 -17.28 -21.63
CA LYS A 90 15.08 -17.06 -20.18
C LYS A 90 13.76 -16.38 -19.85
N VAL A 91 13.27 -16.60 -18.64
CA VAL A 91 12.06 -15.91 -18.15
C VAL A 91 12.29 -15.30 -16.77
N THR A 92 11.60 -14.19 -16.53
CA THR A 92 11.51 -13.52 -15.23
C THR A 92 10.07 -13.57 -14.76
N VAL A 93 9.85 -14.00 -13.53
CA VAL A 93 8.55 -14.02 -12.85
C VAL A 93 8.52 -12.87 -11.87
N GLU A 94 7.47 -12.08 -11.94
CA GLU A 94 7.21 -10.94 -11.06
C GLU A 94 5.82 -11.09 -10.46
N ALA A 95 5.70 -10.78 -9.17
CA ALA A 95 4.42 -10.78 -8.47
C ALA A 95 4.33 -9.57 -7.55
N SER A 96 3.10 -9.10 -7.33
CA SER A 96 2.77 -8.18 -6.26
C SER A 96 1.60 -8.74 -5.43
N PHE A 97 1.58 -8.37 -4.16
CA PHE A 97 0.54 -8.78 -3.22
C PHE A 97 -0.10 -7.54 -2.63
N LYS A 98 -1.41 -7.58 -2.43
CA LYS A 98 -2.18 -6.53 -1.75
C LYS A 98 -2.83 -7.09 -0.50
N GLU A 99 -3.15 -6.21 0.45
CA GLU A 99 -3.91 -6.63 1.63
C GLU A 99 -5.22 -7.30 1.23
N GLU A 100 -5.50 -8.44 1.87
CA GLU A 100 -6.79 -9.10 1.78
C GLU A 100 -7.78 -8.29 2.62
N PHE A 101 -8.73 -7.63 1.96
CA PHE A 101 -9.84 -7.03 2.69
C PHE A 101 -10.91 -8.11 2.89
N PRO A 102 -11.46 -8.22 4.12
CA PRO A 102 -12.62 -9.06 4.32
C PRO A 102 -13.70 -8.70 3.29
N ASP A 103 -14.24 -9.71 2.65
CA ASP A 103 -15.31 -9.54 1.64
C ASP A 103 -16.60 -9.15 2.37
N PHE A 104 -16.68 -7.89 2.80
CA PHE A 104 -17.90 -7.32 3.34
C PHE A 104 -18.51 -6.34 2.34
N PRO A 105 -19.83 -6.29 2.24
CA PRO A 105 -20.49 -5.43 1.28
C PRO A 105 -20.16 -3.96 1.56
N ASN A 106 -19.94 -3.19 0.50
CA ASN A 106 -19.78 -1.75 0.61
C ASN A 106 -20.98 -1.13 1.34
N PRO A 107 -20.77 -0.49 2.51
CA PRO A 107 -21.86 0.07 3.29
C PRO A 107 -22.34 1.43 2.77
N PHE A 108 -21.67 2.01 1.77
CA PHE A 108 -21.93 3.39 1.32
C PHE A 108 -22.58 3.42 -0.06
N SER A 109 -23.67 4.17 -0.14
CA SER A 109 -24.43 4.36 -1.38
C SER A 109 -23.79 5.39 -2.33
N ASP A 110 -22.87 6.22 -1.84
CA ASP A 110 -22.15 7.27 -2.56
C ASP A 110 -20.71 6.90 -2.90
N LEU A 111 -20.37 5.60 -2.86
CA LEU A 111 -19.06 5.06 -3.18
C LEU A 111 -19.19 3.90 -4.15
N ALA A 112 -18.63 4.03 -5.34
CA ALA A 112 -18.62 2.98 -6.36
C ALA A 112 -17.25 2.27 -6.45
N PRO A 113 -17.20 0.99 -6.86
CA PRO A 113 -15.94 0.28 -7.07
C PRO A 113 -14.99 0.94 -8.07
N SER A 114 -15.49 1.79 -8.96
CA SER A 114 -14.70 2.57 -9.91
C SER A 114 -14.10 3.84 -9.33
N ASP A 115 -14.44 4.23 -8.09
CA ASP A 115 -13.92 5.44 -7.48
C ASP A 115 -12.46 5.27 -7.06
N PHE A 116 -11.64 6.31 -7.29
CA PHE A 116 -10.20 6.28 -6.99
C PHE A 116 -9.86 5.94 -5.54
N CYS A 117 -10.79 6.19 -4.62
CA CYS A 117 -10.64 5.97 -3.19
C CYS A 117 -11.34 4.71 -2.67
N TYR A 118 -11.97 3.91 -3.55
CA TYR A 118 -12.79 2.78 -3.14
C TYR A 118 -12.04 1.80 -2.22
N ASP A 119 -10.91 1.27 -2.69
CA ASP A 119 -10.10 0.31 -1.92
C ASP A 119 -9.60 0.91 -0.59
N ALA A 120 -9.20 2.19 -0.61
CA ALA A 120 -8.76 2.89 0.59
C ALA A 120 -9.89 3.08 1.61
N VAL A 121 -11.10 3.39 1.15
CA VAL A 121 -12.27 3.55 2.02
C VAL A 121 -12.68 2.20 2.59
N MET A 122 -12.73 1.14 1.77
CA MET A 122 -13.07 -0.21 2.23
C MET A 122 -12.04 -0.72 3.25
N TRP A 123 -10.75 -0.47 3.01
CA TRP A 123 -9.68 -0.73 3.99
C TRP A 123 -9.91 0.01 5.32
N ALA A 124 -10.27 1.29 5.25
CA ALA A 124 -10.50 2.10 6.44
C ALA A 124 -11.75 1.67 7.22
N VAL A 125 -12.79 1.19 6.54
CA VAL A 125 -13.97 0.58 7.18
C VAL A 125 -13.60 -0.72 7.87
N GLY A 126 -12.89 -1.62 7.19
CA GLY A 126 -12.46 -2.91 7.75
C GLY A 126 -11.54 -2.81 8.97
N ARG A 127 -10.96 -1.63 9.20
CA ARG A 127 -10.08 -1.31 10.35
C ARG A 127 -10.71 -0.36 11.37
N ASP A 128 -12.01 -0.12 11.28
CA ASP A 128 -12.75 0.81 12.16
C ASP A 128 -12.20 2.25 12.15
N ILE A 129 -11.44 2.63 11.10
CA ILE A 129 -10.93 3.99 10.93
C ILE A 129 -12.06 4.95 10.62
N THR A 130 -13.03 4.50 9.82
CA THR A 130 -14.23 5.28 9.47
C THR A 130 -15.48 4.41 9.39
N GLY A 131 -16.62 4.95 9.83
CA GLY A 131 -17.96 4.40 9.59
C GLY A 131 -18.80 5.32 8.66
N GLY A 132 -18.16 6.26 7.96
CA GLY A 132 -18.86 7.24 7.12
C GLY A 132 -19.31 8.48 7.89
N ILE A 133 -20.32 9.15 7.34
CA ILE A 133 -20.91 10.39 7.89
C ILE A 133 -22.39 10.22 8.25
N GLY A 134 -22.91 8.99 8.22
CA GLY A 134 -24.31 8.66 8.44
C GLY A 134 -25.09 8.42 7.14
N ASN A 135 -26.32 7.94 7.27
CA ASN A 135 -27.23 7.68 6.14
C ASN A 135 -26.62 6.82 5.02
N TYR A 136 -25.78 5.85 5.36
CA TYR A 136 -25.06 5.01 4.39
C TYR A 136 -24.24 5.83 3.38
N THR A 137 -23.62 6.94 3.82
CA THR A 137 -22.75 7.75 2.98
C THR A 137 -21.36 7.89 3.60
N PHE A 138 -20.34 7.91 2.72
CA PHE A 138 -18.96 8.19 3.09
C PHE A 138 -18.60 9.67 2.88
N GLY A 139 -19.15 10.31 1.86
CA GLY A 139 -18.83 11.67 1.44
C GLY A 139 -17.43 11.79 0.81
N PRO A 140 -17.06 11.00 -0.23
CA PRO A 140 -15.68 10.94 -0.75
C PRO A 140 -15.19 12.30 -1.26
N ASN A 141 -16.09 13.13 -1.78
CA ASN A 141 -15.78 14.44 -2.35
C ASN A 141 -15.96 15.61 -1.36
N LEU A 142 -16.45 15.34 -0.14
CA LEU A 142 -16.59 16.39 0.87
C LEU A 142 -15.22 16.78 1.44
N PRO A 143 -14.99 18.08 1.72
CA PRO A 143 -13.81 18.54 2.42
C PRO A 143 -13.64 17.80 3.76
N CYS A 144 -12.40 17.44 4.10
CA CYS A 144 -12.08 16.81 5.37
C CYS A 144 -11.75 17.87 6.42
N THR A 145 -12.43 17.85 7.57
CA THR A 145 -12.11 18.76 8.65
C THR A 145 -10.87 18.31 9.43
N ARG A 146 -10.26 19.23 10.18
CA ARG A 146 -9.10 18.95 11.01
C ARG A 146 -9.41 17.90 12.07
N ALA A 147 -10.58 17.94 12.69
CA ALA A 147 -11.05 16.94 13.63
C ALA A 147 -11.16 15.54 12.99
N GLN A 148 -11.71 15.46 11.79
CA GLN A 148 -11.78 14.20 11.03
C GLN A 148 -10.39 13.67 10.66
N ALA A 149 -9.50 14.55 10.23
CA ALA A 149 -8.15 14.18 9.82
C ALA A 149 -7.36 13.52 10.96
N VAL A 150 -7.28 14.17 12.13
CA VAL A 150 -6.56 13.59 13.28
C VAL A 150 -7.25 12.34 13.82
N THR A 151 -8.59 12.25 13.70
CA THR A 151 -9.34 11.06 14.13
C THR A 151 -9.02 9.86 13.23
N PHE A 152 -8.90 10.05 11.91
CA PHE A 152 -8.49 8.97 11.00
C PHE A 152 -7.07 8.48 11.31
N LEU A 153 -6.15 9.40 11.54
CA LEU A 153 -4.77 9.07 11.92
C LEU A 153 -4.69 8.31 13.25
N TRP A 154 -5.38 8.81 14.26
CA TRP A 154 -5.43 8.19 15.60
C TRP A 154 -6.00 6.78 15.55
N ARG A 155 -7.11 6.58 14.82
CA ARG A 155 -7.72 5.27 14.65
C ARG A 155 -6.82 4.32 13.85
N ALA A 156 -6.15 4.81 12.82
CA ALA A 156 -5.19 4.02 12.06
C ALA A 156 -3.97 3.58 12.91
N ALA A 157 -3.62 4.36 13.93
CA ALA A 157 -2.62 4.01 14.93
C ALA A 157 -3.14 3.03 16.03
N GLY A 158 -4.40 2.56 15.92
CA GLY A 158 -5.01 1.64 16.88
C GLY A 158 -5.68 2.34 18.07
N SER A 159 -6.01 3.62 17.93
CA SER A 159 -6.72 4.42 18.96
C SER A 159 -6.01 4.42 20.33
N PRO A 160 -4.69 4.67 20.39
CA PRO A 160 -3.97 4.63 21.66
C PRO A 160 -4.53 5.67 22.65
N GLU A 161 -4.66 5.29 23.92
CA GLU A 161 -5.05 6.23 24.98
C GLU A 161 -3.98 7.29 25.17
N PRO A 162 -4.33 8.59 25.14
CA PRO A 162 -3.39 9.66 25.41
C PRO A 162 -2.84 9.61 26.86
N GLU A 163 -1.57 9.86 27.03
CA GLU A 163 -0.92 9.92 28.36
C GLU A 163 -1.32 11.17 29.12
N THR A 164 -1.38 12.32 28.44
CA THR A 164 -1.85 13.60 29.03
C THR A 164 -3.36 13.71 28.93
N ARG A 165 -3.96 14.40 29.89
CA ARG A 165 -5.37 14.79 29.86
C ARG A 165 -5.57 16.30 29.83
N ALA A 166 -4.48 17.05 29.75
CA ALA A 166 -4.50 18.51 29.70
C ALA A 166 -4.67 18.98 28.24
N MET A 167 -5.90 19.27 27.84
CA MET A 167 -6.22 19.85 26.54
C MET A 167 -5.81 21.35 26.53
N PRO A 168 -4.84 21.77 25.69
CA PRO A 168 -4.45 23.17 25.62
C PRO A 168 -5.45 24.03 24.82
N PHE A 169 -6.30 23.41 24.01
CA PHE A 169 -7.18 24.09 23.10
C PHE A 169 -8.58 24.30 23.70
N THR A 170 -9.03 25.55 23.70
CA THR A 170 -10.34 25.92 24.28
C THR A 170 -11.52 25.56 23.39
N ASP A 171 -11.28 25.28 22.13
CA ASP A 171 -12.27 24.90 21.11
C ASP A 171 -12.37 23.38 20.89
N VAL A 172 -11.79 22.58 21.80
CA VAL A 172 -11.89 21.11 21.81
C VAL A 172 -12.65 20.67 23.06
N PRO A 173 -13.99 20.56 23.00
CA PRO A 173 -14.79 20.21 24.16
C PRO A 173 -14.53 18.79 24.66
N VAL A 174 -14.55 18.62 25.97
CA VAL A 174 -14.54 17.27 26.60
C VAL A 174 -15.74 16.50 26.08
N GLY A 175 -15.51 15.22 25.70
CA GLY A 175 -16.54 14.34 25.18
C GLY A 175 -16.82 14.46 23.68
N SER A 176 -16.14 15.38 22.96
CA SER A 176 -16.16 15.35 21.49
C SER A 176 -15.50 14.07 20.97
N TYR A 177 -15.98 13.54 19.85
CA TYR A 177 -15.47 12.28 19.26
C TYR A 177 -13.97 12.34 18.90
N TYR A 178 -13.44 13.54 18.74
CA TYR A 178 -12.05 13.82 18.38
C TYR A 178 -11.17 14.21 19.59
N TYR A 179 -11.70 14.27 20.79
CA TYR A 179 -10.97 14.77 21.98
C TYR A 179 -9.64 13.99 22.20
N ASN A 180 -9.72 12.66 22.28
CA ASN A 180 -8.54 11.81 22.48
C ASN A 180 -7.63 11.83 21.24
N ALA A 181 -8.19 11.91 20.05
CA ALA A 181 -7.39 12.02 18.82
C ALA A 181 -6.57 13.30 18.77
N VAL A 182 -7.12 14.43 19.24
CA VAL A 182 -6.39 15.72 19.32
C VAL A 182 -5.29 15.65 20.38
N LEU A 183 -5.58 15.11 21.58
CA LEU A 183 -4.56 14.91 22.61
C LEU A 183 -3.40 14.06 22.10
N TRP A 184 -3.70 12.90 21.51
CA TRP A 184 -2.72 12.02 20.90
C TRP A 184 -1.90 12.72 19.82
N ALA A 185 -2.54 13.52 18.97
CA ALA A 185 -1.86 14.25 17.91
C ALA A 185 -0.89 15.32 18.45
N ILE A 186 -1.22 15.95 19.59
CA ILE A 186 -0.33 16.89 20.28
C ILE A 186 0.87 16.12 20.86
N GLU A 187 0.64 15.07 21.62
CA GLU A 187 1.68 14.26 22.27
C GLU A 187 2.71 13.71 21.29
N ASN A 188 2.25 13.35 20.10
CA ASN A 188 3.11 12.81 19.03
C ASN A 188 3.65 13.90 18.08
N GLY A 189 3.49 15.19 18.41
CA GLY A 189 3.98 16.29 17.60
C GLY A 189 3.37 16.40 16.21
N ILE A 190 2.19 15.79 15.99
CA ILE A 190 1.50 15.78 14.69
C ILE A 190 0.89 17.16 14.43
N THR A 191 0.34 17.80 15.47
CA THR A 191 -0.24 19.13 15.40
C THR A 191 0.13 19.98 16.61
N GLU A 192 0.25 21.29 16.38
CA GLU A 192 0.45 22.33 17.40
C GLU A 192 -0.79 23.24 17.50
N GLY A 193 -1.88 22.89 16.80
CA GLY A 193 -3.08 23.72 16.69
C GLY A 193 -3.00 24.69 15.52
N THR A 194 -3.91 25.67 15.52
CA THR A 194 -3.92 26.83 14.63
C THR A 194 -3.47 28.10 15.34
N SER A 195 -3.45 28.04 16.68
CA SER A 195 -2.83 29.00 17.60
C SER A 195 -2.48 28.26 18.90
N ASP A 196 -1.87 28.94 19.86
CA ASP A 196 -1.53 28.37 21.17
C ASP A 196 -2.75 27.84 21.94
N THR A 197 -3.94 28.33 21.63
CA THR A 197 -5.18 28.02 22.37
C THR A 197 -6.31 27.48 21.51
N THR A 198 -6.11 27.29 20.19
CA THR A 198 -7.14 26.81 19.26
C THR A 198 -6.62 25.70 18.36
N PHE A 199 -7.43 24.67 18.19
CA PHE A 199 -7.22 23.58 17.25
C PHE A 199 -7.93 23.81 15.92
N SER A 200 -9.05 24.52 15.93
CA SER A 200 -9.98 24.75 14.81
C SER A 200 -10.54 23.42 14.23
N PRO A 201 -11.30 22.64 15.03
CA PRO A 201 -11.72 21.29 14.67
C PRO A 201 -12.54 21.22 13.39
N ASP A 202 -13.38 22.22 13.13
CA ASP A 202 -14.29 22.29 11.98
C ASP A 202 -13.66 22.93 10.73
N ALA A 203 -12.45 23.49 10.85
CA ALA A 203 -11.76 24.05 9.70
C ALA A 203 -11.33 22.91 8.74
N THR A 204 -11.51 23.15 7.44
CA THR A 204 -11.04 22.24 6.40
C THR A 204 -9.52 22.13 6.40
N CYS A 205 -8.99 20.94 6.25
CA CYS A 205 -7.58 20.72 6.02
C CYS A 205 -7.21 20.92 4.55
N SER A 206 -6.12 21.65 4.32
CA SER A 206 -5.49 21.67 3.00
C SER A 206 -4.71 20.37 2.75
N ARG A 207 -4.41 20.09 1.48
CA ARG A 207 -3.58 18.93 1.09
C ARG A 207 -2.20 18.98 1.75
N ALA A 208 -1.61 20.18 1.84
CA ALA A 208 -0.32 20.39 2.53
C ALA A 208 -0.40 20.02 4.01
N GLN A 209 -1.47 20.42 4.71
CA GLN A 209 -1.67 20.06 6.12
C GLN A 209 -1.83 18.55 6.30
N ILE A 210 -2.59 17.88 5.44
CA ILE A 210 -2.80 16.43 5.54
C ILE A 210 -1.49 15.65 5.36
N VAL A 211 -0.69 15.94 4.32
CA VAL A 211 0.58 15.22 4.16
C VAL A 211 1.57 15.53 5.27
N THR A 212 1.50 16.74 5.85
CA THR A 212 2.32 17.11 7.01
C THR A 212 1.92 16.30 8.25
N PHE A 213 0.63 16.11 8.49
CA PHE A 213 0.15 15.27 9.59
C PHE A 213 0.58 13.81 9.41
N LEU A 214 0.44 13.26 8.21
CA LEU A 214 0.87 11.90 7.89
C LEU A 214 2.38 11.71 8.07
N TRP A 215 3.18 12.64 7.56
CA TRP A 215 4.63 12.63 7.68
C TRP A 215 5.08 12.69 9.14
N ARG A 216 4.46 13.57 9.94
CA ARG A 216 4.74 13.68 11.38
C ARG A 216 4.29 12.42 12.13
N ALA A 217 3.14 11.87 11.82
CA ALA A 217 2.67 10.61 12.41
C ALA A 217 3.61 9.44 12.10
N GLY A 218 4.30 9.46 10.95
CA GLY A 218 5.35 8.51 10.58
C GLY A 218 6.73 8.81 11.20
N GLY A 219 6.83 9.73 12.16
CA GLY A 219 8.08 10.10 12.83
C GLY A 219 8.95 11.07 12.05
N SER A 220 8.38 11.82 11.12
CA SER A 220 9.08 12.86 10.33
C SER A 220 10.33 12.33 9.60
N PRO A 221 10.23 11.24 8.82
CA PRO A 221 11.38 10.65 8.17
C PRO A 221 12.10 11.66 7.26
N VAL A 222 13.42 11.55 7.19
CA VAL A 222 14.24 12.47 6.40
C VAL A 222 13.86 12.38 4.93
N ALA A 223 13.42 13.49 4.36
CA ALA A 223 13.13 13.63 2.93
C ALA A 223 14.25 14.47 2.27
N SER A 224 15.02 13.88 1.37
CA SER A 224 16.13 14.55 0.69
C SER A 224 15.78 14.89 -0.75
N GLY A 225 16.36 15.97 -1.28
CA GLY A 225 16.15 16.43 -2.67
C GLY A 225 15.03 17.46 -2.78
N ASN A 226 14.62 17.75 -4.00
CA ASN A 226 13.54 18.69 -4.31
C ASN A 226 12.27 17.93 -4.70
N SER A 227 11.11 18.54 -4.48
CA SER A 227 9.85 18.06 -5.04
C SER A 227 9.84 18.23 -6.56
N ALA A 228 9.23 17.29 -7.28
CA ALA A 228 8.94 17.44 -8.71
C ALA A 228 7.75 18.39 -8.96
N PHE A 229 6.98 18.74 -7.91
CA PHE A 229 5.85 19.66 -8.02
C PHE A 229 6.32 21.11 -8.04
N THR A 230 5.91 21.85 -9.04
CA THR A 230 6.36 23.25 -9.28
C THR A 230 5.73 24.28 -8.35
N ASP A 231 4.64 23.92 -7.66
CA ASP A 231 3.92 24.75 -6.69
C ASP A 231 4.34 24.49 -5.23
N VAL A 232 5.44 23.76 -5.01
CA VAL A 232 5.99 23.47 -3.69
C VAL A 232 7.30 24.23 -3.52
N ALA A 233 7.23 25.34 -2.81
CA ALA A 233 8.44 26.12 -2.48
C ALA A 233 9.34 25.31 -1.53
N SER A 234 10.65 25.34 -1.74
CA SER A 234 11.62 24.54 -0.98
C SER A 234 11.71 24.93 0.50
N ASP A 235 11.33 26.15 0.85
CA ASP A 235 11.27 26.73 2.20
C ASP A 235 9.89 26.61 2.86
N ALA A 236 8.89 26.04 2.16
CA ALA A 236 7.56 25.82 2.73
C ALA A 236 7.63 24.82 3.89
N TYR A 237 6.87 25.08 4.98
CA TYR A 237 6.83 24.21 6.17
C TYR A 237 6.45 22.74 5.84
N TYR A 238 5.76 22.54 4.74
CA TYR A 238 5.30 21.23 4.26
C TYR A 238 6.22 20.61 3.18
N ALA A 239 7.29 21.30 2.76
CA ALA A 239 8.11 20.82 1.63
C ALA A 239 8.67 19.41 1.88
N ALA A 240 9.23 19.14 3.06
CA ALA A 240 9.75 17.82 3.42
C ALA A 240 8.66 16.75 3.41
N ALA A 241 7.47 17.07 3.92
CA ALA A 241 6.34 16.14 3.94
C ALA A 241 5.84 15.81 2.52
N VAL A 242 5.80 16.81 1.62
CA VAL A 242 5.40 16.59 0.22
C VAL A 242 6.44 15.74 -0.51
N ILE A 243 7.74 16.02 -0.35
CA ILE A 243 8.83 15.23 -0.94
C ILE A 243 8.76 13.77 -0.45
N TRP A 244 8.51 13.57 0.85
CA TRP A 244 8.33 12.24 1.41
C TRP A 244 7.12 11.54 0.79
N ALA A 245 5.97 12.20 0.73
CA ALA A 245 4.73 11.63 0.18
C ALA A 245 4.84 11.30 -1.31
N GLU A 246 5.56 12.12 -2.08
CA GLU A 246 5.87 11.87 -3.50
C GLU A 246 6.75 10.61 -3.66
N LYS A 247 7.85 10.52 -2.90
CA LYS A 247 8.82 9.43 -3.01
C LYS A 247 8.30 8.07 -2.53
N ASN A 248 7.27 8.07 -1.72
CA ASN A 248 6.61 6.86 -1.22
C ASN A 248 5.28 6.58 -1.94
N ASP A 249 5.05 7.19 -3.10
CA ASP A 249 3.84 6.99 -3.92
C ASP A 249 2.52 7.29 -3.19
N ILE A 250 2.57 8.07 -2.11
CA ILE A 250 1.40 8.47 -1.34
C ILE A 250 0.55 9.44 -2.15
N THR A 251 1.21 10.34 -2.90
CA THR A 251 0.55 11.31 -3.77
C THR A 251 1.25 11.46 -5.12
N GLY A 252 0.45 11.54 -6.20
CA GLY A 252 0.90 11.93 -7.54
C GLY A 252 0.52 13.38 -7.89
N GLY A 253 0.12 14.19 -6.88
CA GLY A 253 -0.35 15.57 -7.12
C GLY A 253 -1.77 15.65 -7.66
N ILE A 254 -2.07 16.77 -8.34
CA ILE A 254 -3.38 17.06 -8.94
C ILE A 254 -3.32 17.13 -10.47
N GLY A 255 -2.18 16.76 -11.06
CA GLY A 255 -1.90 16.88 -12.48
C GLY A 255 -1.12 18.16 -12.84
N GLY A 256 -0.60 18.23 -14.07
CA GLY A 256 0.14 19.38 -14.55
C GLY A 256 1.45 19.71 -13.81
N GLY A 257 2.02 18.74 -13.05
CA GLY A 257 3.19 18.98 -12.23
C GLY A 257 2.91 19.77 -10.95
N LEU A 258 1.64 19.79 -10.50
CA LEU A 258 1.20 20.51 -9.30
C LEU A 258 0.83 19.54 -8.18
N PHE A 259 1.20 19.91 -6.94
CA PHE A 259 0.73 19.23 -5.73
C PHE A 259 -0.64 19.73 -5.30
N GLY A 260 -0.94 21.00 -5.48
CA GLY A 260 -2.17 21.65 -5.02
C GLY A 260 -2.14 21.93 -3.51
N SER A 261 -1.05 22.49 -3.00
CA SER A 261 -0.76 22.64 -1.57
C SER A 261 -1.90 23.26 -0.76
N ASN A 262 -2.54 24.30 -1.31
CA ASN A 262 -3.61 25.06 -0.64
C ASN A 262 -5.02 24.56 -0.96
N ASN A 263 -5.15 23.55 -1.84
CA ASN A 263 -6.46 23.00 -2.13
C ASN A 263 -7.01 22.24 -0.93
N ASP A 264 -8.31 22.30 -0.72
CA ASP A 264 -8.99 21.47 0.27
C ASP A 264 -8.72 20.00 0.00
N CYS A 265 -8.40 19.26 1.05
CA CYS A 265 -8.25 17.80 0.95
C CYS A 265 -9.61 17.17 1.22
N THR A 266 -10.07 16.34 0.27
CA THR A 266 -11.34 15.64 0.46
C THR A 266 -11.17 14.40 1.35
N ARG A 267 -12.29 13.89 1.88
CA ARG A 267 -12.32 12.68 2.71
C ARG A 267 -11.78 11.47 1.95
N GLY A 268 -12.10 11.33 0.66
CA GLY A 268 -11.55 10.28 -0.20
C GLY A 268 -10.04 10.41 -0.37
N GLN A 269 -9.54 11.63 -0.51
CA GLN A 269 -8.09 11.87 -0.67
C GLN A 269 -7.31 11.55 0.60
N ILE A 270 -7.76 12.01 1.78
CA ILE A 270 -7.03 11.71 3.02
C ILE A 270 -6.98 10.23 3.31
N VAL A 271 -8.09 9.51 3.14
CA VAL A 271 -8.12 8.06 3.37
C VAL A 271 -7.21 7.33 2.36
N THR A 272 -7.14 7.81 1.10
CA THR A 272 -6.21 7.27 0.10
C THR A 272 -4.75 7.53 0.48
N PHE A 273 -4.42 8.73 0.97
CA PHE A 273 -3.07 9.05 1.43
C PHE A 273 -2.68 8.19 2.64
N LEU A 274 -3.58 8.06 3.61
CA LEU A 274 -3.38 7.21 4.79
C LEU A 274 -3.16 5.75 4.40
N TYR A 275 -4.02 5.20 3.54
CA TYR A 275 -3.90 3.84 3.03
C TYR A 275 -2.55 3.58 2.35
N ARG A 276 -2.09 4.52 1.52
CA ARG A 276 -0.80 4.40 0.83
C ARG A 276 0.39 4.58 1.77
N SER A 277 0.24 5.34 2.85
CA SER A 277 1.34 5.58 3.80
C SER A 277 1.63 4.40 4.73
N VAL A 278 0.71 3.44 4.85
CA VAL A 278 0.86 2.25 5.70
C VAL A 278 1.15 0.98 4.91
N LYS A 279 1.23 1.08 3.59
CA LYS A 279 1.72 0.04 2.68
C LYS A 279 3.24 0.11 2.61
#